data_d2cac5d8185068d4c8e66152c24b1d77
#
_entry.id   d2cac5d8185068d4c8e66152c24b1d77
#
_cell.length_a   1.000
_cell.length_b   1.000
_cell.length_c   1.000
_cell.angle_alpha   90.00
_cell.angle_beta   90.00
_cell.angle_gamma   90.00
#
_symmetry.space_group_name_H-M   'P 1'
#
loop_
_entity.id
_entity.type
_entity.pdbx_description
1 polymer ?
#
loop_
_entity_poly.entity_id
_entity_poly.type
_entity_poly.pdbx_seq_one_letter_code
_entity_poly.pdbx_strand_id
1 'polypeptide(L)'
;KVVTKLGRGENISLIANMPVGSVITPKILCGNTILRYVRAMQNGSDAAETLHSIAGGRAQAYEFKVNEDTWHCNEPLKDIDFKKNILLATITRDRKIEFPGGNSCFQPGDRVIVVSNGSMPIIQLNDIFEEDKEETDEL
;
A
#
# COMPACT_ATOMS: atom_id res chain seq x y z
N LYS A 1 -20.55 -23.33 -4.10
CA LYS A 1 -19.87 -22.14 -3.55
C LYS A 1 -20.94 -21.22 -2.98
N VAL A 2 -20.78 -20.79 -1.71
CA VAL A 2 -21.71 -19.86 -1.04
C VAL A 2 -21.05 -18.48 -0.99
N VAL A 3 -21.82 -17.44 -1.28
CA VAL A 3 -21.39 -16.04 -1.12
C VAL A 3 -22.37 -15.36 -0.18
N THR A 4 -21.87 -14.83 0.91
CA THR A 4 -22.67 -14.18 1.94
C THR A 4 -22.50 -12.67 1.85
N LYS A 5 -23.60 -11.94 1.71
CA LYS A 5 -23.62 -10.48 1.73
C LYS A 5 -23.75 -9.99 3.16
N LEU A 6 -22.86 -9.12 3.60
CA LEU A 6 -22.93 -8.45 4.88
C LEU A 6 -23.31 -6.98 4.70
N GLY A 7 -24.38 -6.54 5.38
CA GLY A 7 -24.84 -5.15 5.28
C GLY A 7 -24.01 -4.17 6.11
N ARG A 8 -23.40 -4.64 7.20
CA ARG A 8 -22.57 -3.85 8.12
C ARG A 8 -21.21 -4.52 8.31
N GLY A 9 -20.13 -3.78 8.04
CA GLY A 9 -18.75 -4.28 8.18
C GLY A 9 -18.35 -4.64 9.61
N GLU A 10 -18.97 -4.02 10.60
CA GLU A 10 -18.75 -4.30 12.03
C GLU A 10 -19.02 -5.77 12.41
N ASN A 11 -19.89 -6.43 11.67
CA ASN A 11 -20.26 -7.82 11.93
C ASN A 11 -19.32 -8.86 11.29
N ILE A 12 -18.26 -8.44 10.59
CA ILE A 12 -17.29 -9.36 9.96
C ILE A 12 -16.64 -10.26 11.01
N SER A 13 -16.29 -9.71 12.16
CA SER A 13 -15.68 -10.47 13.26
C SER A 13 -16.59 -11.56 13.85
N LEU A 14 -17.90 -11.35 13.83
CA LEU A 14 -18.87 -12.30 14.35
C LEU A 14 -19.00 -13.55 13.48
N ILE A 15 -18.81 -13.38 12.17
CA ILE A 15 -18.98 -14.48 11.21
C ILE A 15 -17.63 -15.07 10.74
N ALA A 16 -16.51 -14.54 11.23
CA ALA A 16 -15.17 -14.99 10.82
C ALA A 16 -14.93 -16.50 11.04
N ASN A 17 -15.60 -17.09 12.06
CA ASN A 17 -15.49 -18.51 12.41
C ASN A 17 -16.67 -19.35 11.91
N MET A 18 -17.58 -18.78 11.12
CA MET A 18 -18.74 -19.51 10.58
C MET A 18 -18.46 -19.98 9.15
N PRO A 19 -18.97 -21.16 8.73
CA PRO A 19 -18.78 -21.67 7.38
C PRO A 19 -19.69 -20.98 6.37
N VAL A 20 -19.60 -19.65 6.29
CA VAL A 20 -20.48 -18.79 5.48
C VAL A 20 -19.97 -18.57 4.03
N GLY A 21 -18.89 -19.23 3.66
CA GLY A 21 -18.28 -19.07 2.34
C GLY A 21 -17.55 -17.72 2.16
N SER A 22 -17.58 -17.19 0.96
CA SER A 22 -16.99 -15.87 0.69
C SER A 22 -17.92 -14.76 1.19
N VAL A 23 -17.36 -13.82 1.94
CA VAL A 23 -18.12 -12.69 2.51
C VAL A 23 -17.90 -11.45 1.66
N ILE A 24 -18.99 -10.79 1.28
CA ILE A 24 -18.97 -9.52 0.54
C ILE A 24 -19.66 -8.44 1.36
N THR A 25 -18.97 -7.32 1.54
CA THR A 25 -19.54 -6.11 2.16
C THR A 25 -19.62 -5.01 1.10
N PRO A 26 -20.78 -4.79 0.47
CA PRO A 26 -20.90 -3.84 -0.65
C PRO A 26 -20.47 -2.43 -0.34
N LYS A 27 -20.71 -1.96 0.89
CA LYS A 27 -20.29 -0.62 1.33
C LYS A 27 -18.75 -0.45 1.30
N ILE A 28 -18.03 -1.47 1.74
CA ILE A 28 -16.55 -1.46 1.74
C ILE A 28 -16.03 -1.50 0.30
N LEU A 29 -16.61 -2.36 -0.54
CA LEU A 29 -16.25 -2.45 -1.96
C LEU A 29 -16.50 -1.12 -2.69
N CYS A 30 -17.65 -0.51 -2.46
CA CYS A 30 -18.00 0.78 -3.05
C CYS A 30 -17.05 1.89 -2.57
N GLY A 31 -16.79 1.95 -1.27
CA GLY A 31 -15.85 2.90 -0.68
C GLY A 31 -14.44 2.78 -1.27
N ASN A 32 -13.93 1.55 -1.38
CA ASN A 32 -12.62 1.31 -1.99
C ASN A 32 -12.56 1.68 -3.48
N THR A 33 -13.68 1.49 -4.20
CA THR A 33 -13.77 1.89 -5.61
C THR A 33 -13.76 3.40 -5.76
N ILE A 34 -14.51 4.13 -4.91
CA ILE A 34 -14.53 5.59 -4.90
C ILE A 34 -13.14 6.14 -4.54
N LEU A 35 -12.51 5.60 -3.50
CA LEU A 35 -11.16 6.01 -3.09
C LEU A 35 -10.14 5.83 -4.22
N ARG A 36 -10.17 4.69 -4.91
CA ARG A 36 -9.29 4.47 -6.08
C ARG A 36 -9.54 5.49 -7.17
N TYR A 37 -10.80 5.76 -7.47
CA TYR A 37 -11.17 6.75 -8.50
C TYR A 37 -10.69 8.15 -8.13
N VAL A 38 -10.94 8.61 -6.89
CA VAL A 38 -10.51 9.93 -6.43
C VAL A 38 -8.98 10.06 -6.46
N ARG A 39 -8.26 9.03 -5.99
CA ARG A 39 -6.79 9.01 -6.02
C ARG A 39 -6.24 9.04 -7.45
N ALA A 40 -6.82 8.24 -8.36
CA ALA A 40 -6.42 8.25 -9.76
C ALA A 40 -6.64 9.60 -10.44
N MET A 41 -7.62 10.40 -9.97
CA MET A 41 -7.85 11.75 -10.49
C MET A 41 -6.93 12.82 -9.89
N GLN A 42 -6.48 12.62 -8.65
CA GLN A 42 -5.64 13.59 -7.94
C GLN A 42 -4.15 13.42 -8.22
N ASN A 43 -3.71 12.17 -8.44
CA ASN A 43 -2.31 11.83 -8.58
C ASN A 43 -2.13 11.05 -9.87
N GLY A 44 -1.29 11.53 -10.75
CA GLY A 44 -0.90 10.87 -11.99
C GLY A 44 -0.57 9.36 -11.84
N SER A 45 0.49 8.90 -12.47
CA SER A 45 0.91 7.49 -12.54
C SER A 45 1.29 6.81 -11.21
N ASP A 46 1.46 7.57 -10.11
CA ASP A 46 2.09 7.13 -8.85
C ASP A 46 1.11 6.76 -7.73
N ALA A 47 -0.20 6.87 -7.98
CA ALA A 47 -1.20 6.56 -6.97
C ALA A 47 -1.23 5.05 -6.63
N ALA A 48 -1.58 4.73 -5.37
CA ALA A 48 -1.79 3.35 -4.96
C ALA A 48 -2.84 2.65 -5.84
N GLU A 49 -2.47 1.54 -6.48
CA GLU A 49 -3.38 0.74 -7.31
C GLU A 49 -4.45 0.05 -6.45
N THR A 50 -4.06 -0.43 -5.28
CA THR A 50 -4.97 -1.08 -4.32
C THR A 50 -4.64 -0.69 -2.89
N LEU A 51 -5.68 -0.75 -2.04
CA LEU A 51 -5.59 -0.54 -0.61
C LEU A 51 -6.38 -1.64 0.10
N HIS A 52 -5.73 -2.34 1.01
CA HIS A 52 -6.34 -3.35 1.86
C HIS A 52 -6.15 -3.00 3.34
N SER A 53 -7.24 -3.01 4.09
CA SER A 53 -7.17 -2.97 5.55
C SER A 53 -6.88 -4.37 6.07
N ILE A 54 -5.84 -4.51 6.89
CA ILE A 54 -5.39 -5.77 7.48
C ILE A 54 -5.35 -5.68 9.01
N ALA A 55 -5.15 -6.81 9.68
CA ALA A 55 -5.07 -6.89 11.14
C ALA A 55 -6.24 -6.22 11.87
N GLY A 56 -7.48 -6.37 11.34
CA GLY A 56 -8.67 -5.77 11.94
C GLY A 56 -8.72 -4.24 11.86
N GLY A 57 -8.11 -3.64 10.83
CA GLY A 57 -8.06 -2.20 10.63
C GLY A 57 -6.86 -1.50 11.27
N ARG A 58 -5.99 -2.26 11.96
CA ARG A 58 -4.81 -1.71 12.63
C ARG A 58 -3.63 -1.45 11.69
N ALA A 59 -3.67 -2.01 10.48
CA ALA A 59 -2.69 -1.77 9.45
C ALA A 59 -3.35 -1.70 8.07
N GLN A 60 -2.66 -1.08 7.14
CA GLN A 60 -3.09 -0.91 5.76
C GLN A 60 -1.97 -1.38 4.84
N ALA A 61 -2.33 -2.16 3.84
CA ALA A 61 -1.43 -2.60 2.80
C ALA A 61 -1.78 -1.86 1.50
N TYR A 62 -0.79 -1.25 0.90
CA TYR A 62 -0.89 -0.49 -0.34
C TYR A 62 -0.10 -1.19 -1.43
N GLU A 63 -0.65 -1.30 -2.62
CA GLU A 63 0.08 -1.74 -3.79
C GLU A 63 0.37 -0.55 -4.69
N PHE A 64 1.63 -0.35 -5.04
CA PHE A 64 2.10 0.69 -5.95
C PHE A 64 2.82 0.09 -7.13
N LYS A 65 2.78 0.80 -8.25
CA LYS A 65 3.66 0.55 -9.38
C LYS A 65 4.82 1.55 -9.32
N VAL A 66 6.04 1.04 -9.37
CA VAL A 66 7.25 1.86 -9.50
C VAL A 66 7.33 2.41 -10.92
N ASN A 67 7.55 3.68 -11.06
CA ASN A 67 7.72 4.36 -12.35
C ASN A 67 9.04 5.14 -12.37
N GLU A 68 9.26 5.91 -13.44
CA GLU A 68 10.48 6.70 -13.61
C GLU A 68 10.57 7.90 -12.65
N ASP A 69 9.44 8.37 -12.12
CA ASP A 69 9.36 9.49 -11.17
C ASP A 69 9.47 9.01 -9.70
N THR A 70 9.57 7.69 -9.48
CA THR A 70 9.76 7.13 -8.14
C THR A 70 11.18 7.44 -7.67
N TRP A 71 11.28 8.03 -6.48
CA TRP A 71 12.55 8.34 -5.85
C TRP A 71 13.32 7.07 -5.51
N HIS A 72 14.64 7.19 -5.40
CA HIS A 72 15.54 6.10 -4.98
C HIS A 72 15.49 4.84 -5.85
N CYS A 73 15.08 4.95 -7.12
CA CYS A 73 15.19 3.84 -8.06
C CYS A 73 16.63 3.41 -8.24
N ASN A 74 16.85 2.09 -8.22
CA ASN A 74 18.17 1.44 -8.34
C ASN A 74 19.11 1.68 -7.16
N GLU A 75 18.68 2.30 -6.07
CA GLU A 75 19.42 2.43 -4.82
C GLU A 75 19.14 1.24 -3.89
N PRO A 76 20.14 0.70 -3.18
CA PRO A 76 19.91 -0.33 -2.18
C PRO A 76 19.01 0.17 -1.04
N LEU A 77 18.01 -0.63 -0.66
CA LEU A 77 17.05 -0.23 0.38
C LEU A 77 17.68 0.10 1.74
N LYS A 78 18.86 -0.45 2.03
CA LYS A 78 19.61 -0.16 3.26
C LYS A 78 20.14 1.27 3.32
N ASP A 79 20.29 1.92 2.16
CA ASP A 79 20.85 3.27 2.02
C ASP A 79 19.72 4.32 1.91
N ILE A 80 18.45 3.89 1.99
CA ILE A 80 17.26 4.73 1.87
C ILE A 80 16.61 4.93 3.25
N ASP A 81 16.33 6.18 3.59
CA ASP A 81 15.61 6.51 4.82
C ASP A 81 14.09 6.44 4.61
N PHE A 82 13.47 5.46 5.27
CA PHE A 82 12.02 5.28 5.26
C PHE A 82 11.37 5.97 6.45
N LYS A 83 10.18 6.53 6.23
CA LYS A 83 9.35 7.05 7.32
C LYS A 83 9.03 5.95 8.33
N LYS A 84 8.85 6.34 9.59
CA LYS A 84 8.53 5.40 10.68
C LYS A 84 7.19 4.70 10.42
N ASN A 85 7.11 3.45 10.88
CA ASN A 85 5.92 2.59 10.75
C ASN A 85 5.57 2.21 9.31
N ILE A 86 6.53 2.23 8.41
CA ILE A 86 6.47 1.73 7.05
C ILE A 86 7.24 0.42 6.96
N LEU A 87 6.65 -0.55 6.29
CA LEU A 87 7.29 -1.82 5.95
C LEU A 87 7.10 -2.08 4.45
N LEU A 88 8.18 -2.19 3.73
CA LEU A 88 8.16 -2.72 2.37
C LEU A 88 8.06 -4.25 2.46
N ALA A 89 6.90 -4.79 2.13
CA ALA A 89 6.61 -6.21 2.32
C ALA A 89 7.08 -7.07 1.15
N THR A 90 6.85 -6.63 -0.09
CA THR A 90 7.26 -7.38 -1.28
C THR A 90 7.61 -6.45 -2.44
N ILE A 91 8.51 -6.93 -3.31
CA ILE A 91 8.76 -6.39 -4.64
C ILE A 91 8.37 -7.48 -5.64
N THR A 92 7.53 -7.17 -6.62
CA THR A 92 7.16 -8.08 -7.70
C THR A 92 7.74 -7.57 -9.00
N ARG A 93 8.63 -8.34 -9.61
CA ARG A 93 9.28 -8.07 -10.90
C ARG A 93 9.09 -9.28 -11.81
N ASP A 94 8.62 -9.06 -13.03
CA ASP A 94 8.39 -10.14 -14.03
C ASP A 94 7.61 -11.33 -13.48
N ARG A 95 6.56 -11.08 -12.69
CA ARG A 95 5.72 -12.07 -11.99
C ARG A 95 6.46 -12.88 -10.92
N LYS A 96 7.67 -12.52 -10.57
CA LYS A 96 8.40 -13.10 -9.44
C LYS A 96 8.26 -12.21 -8.22
N ILE A 97 7.93 -12.81 -7.10
CA ILE A 97 7.79 -12.09 -5.82
C ILE A 97 9.12 -12.24 -5.07
N GLU A 98 9.66 -11.11 -4.66
CA GLU A 98 10.84 -11.01 -3.80
C GLU A 98 10.40 -10.44 -2.43
N PHE A 99 10.91 -11.02 -1.36
CA PHE A 99 10.86 -10.41 -0.04
C PHE A 99 12.12 -9.54 0.11
N PRO A 100 11.96 -8.20 0.09
CA PRO A 100 13.10 -7.33 -0.04
C PRO A 100 14.00 -7.36 1.19
N GLY A 101 15.30 -7.40 0.94
CA GLY A 101 16.35 -7.21 1.93
C GLY A 101 17.08 -5.89 1.70
N GLY A 102 18.06 -5.57 2.57
CA GLY A 102 18.80 -4.32 2.48
C GLY A 102 19.54 -4.07 1.15
N ASN A 103 19.89 -5.13 0.42
CA ASN A 103 20.55 -5.01 -0.90
C ASN A 103 19.57 -5.04 -2.08
N SER A 104 18.27 -5.23 -1.84
CA SER A 104 17.24 -5.11 -2.87
C SER A 104 17.08 -3.65 -3.29
N CYS A 105 16.61 -3.41 -4.51
CA CYS A 105 16.35 -2.06 -5.03
C CYS A 105 15.06 -2.04 -5.84
N PHE A 106 14.43 -0.88 -5.90
CA PHE A 106 13.30 -0.62 -6.79
C PHE A 106 13.77 -0.46 -8.23
N GLN A 107 12.97 -0.91 -9.18
CA GLN A 107 13.17 -0.64 -10.60
C GLN A 107 11.86 -0.20 -11.25
N PRO A 108 11.89 0.72 -12.23
CA PRO A 108 10.69 1.08 -12.98
C PRO A 108 10.01 -0.17 -13.56
N GLY A 109 8.69 -0.27 -13.37
CA GLY A 109 7.90 -1.44 -13.75
C GLY A 109 7.64 -2.45 -12.64
N ASP A 110 8.38 -2.38 -11.52
CA ASP A 110 8.11 -3.20 -10.33
C ASP A 110 6.73 -2.88 -9.75
N ARG A 111 6.15 -3.87 -9.06
CA ARG A 111 5.03 -3.67 -8.15
C ARG A 111 5.51 -3.90 -6.74
N VAL A 112 5.17 -3.00 -5.85
CA VAL A 112 5.58 -3.06 -4.45
C VAL A 112 4.37 -3.06 -3.52
N ILE A 113 4.46 -3.86 -2.47
CA ILE A 113 3.47 -3.82 -1.39
C ILE A 113 4.11 -3.18 -0.18
N VAL A 114 3.51 -2.08 0.24
CA VAL A 114 3.89 -1.30 1.41
C VAL A 114 2.85 -1.49 2.49
N VAL A 115 3.27 -1.76 3.71
CA VAL A 115 2.41 -1.87 4.87
C VAL A 115 2.68 -0.72 5.82
N SER A 116 1.61 -0.08 6.27
CA SER A 116 1.65 1.02 7.24
C SER A 116 0.68 0.73 8.40
N ASN A 117 0.97 1.25 9.58
CA ASN A 117 0.06 1.18 10.72
C ASN A 117 -1.14 2.14 10.62
N GLY A 118 -1.30 2.83 9.49
CA GLY A 118 -2.43 3.72 9.24
C GLY A 118 -2.36 5.08 9.95
N SER A 119 -1.25 5.39 10.64
CA SER A 119 -1.08 6.70 11.32
C SER A 119 -0.93 7.86 10.33
N MET A 120 -0.46 7.58 9.11
CA MET A 120 -0.34 8.56 8.03
C MET A 120 -0.95 7.98 6.75
N PRO A 121 -1.71 8.78 5.99
CA PRO A 121 -2.18 8.35 4.67
C PRO A 121 -0.99 8.30 3.70
N ILE A 122 -0.84 7.18 3.00
CA ILE A 122 0.10 7.04 1.89
C ILE A 122 -0.71 7.18 0.60
N ILE A 123 -0.47 8.23 -0.16
CA ILE A 123 -1.21 8.53 -1.37
C ILE A 123 -0.43 8.06 -2.59
N GLN A 124 0.86 8.34 -2.61
CA GLN A 124 1.81 7.98 -3.66
C GLN A 124 3.02 7.24 -3.06
N LEU A 125 3.77 6.55 -3.90
CA LEU A 125 4.90 5.75 -3.41
C LEU A 125 5.97 6.61 -2.74
N ASN A 126 6.23 7.81 -3.24
CA ASN A 126 7.24 8.71 -2.68
C ASN A 126 6.91 9.18 -1.25
N ASP A 127 5.65 9.05 -0.80
CA ASP A 127 5.26 9.39 0.57
C ASP A 127 5.89 8.48 1.64
N ILE A 128 6.48 7.34 1.25
CA ILE A 128 7.11 6.40 2.19
C ILE A 128 8.53 6.82 2.59
N PHE A 129 9.16 7.69 1.81
CA PHE A 129 10.53 8.13 2.06
C PHE A 129 10.54 9.33 3.02
N GLU A 130 11.59 9.44 3.82
CA GLU A 130 11.89 10.69 4.53
C GLU A 130 12.29 11.72 3.48
N GLU A 131 11.86 12.96 3.64
CA GLU A 131 12.33 14.06 2.81
C GLU A 131 13.80 14.31 3.16
N ASP A 132 14.68 14.32 2.17
CA ASP A 132 16.05 14.79 2.37
C ASP A 132 15.98 16.17 3.00
N LYS A 133 16.54 16.32 4.19
CA LYS A 133 16.77 17.62 4.79
C LYS A 133 17.84 18.28 3.94
N GLU A 134 17.44 18.90 2.83
CA GLU A 134 18.30 19.89 2.22
C GLU A 134 18.59 20.95 3.27
N GLU A 135 19.86 21.13 3.54
CA GLU A 135 20.46 22.17 4.34
C GLU A 135 19.80 23.51 4.06
N THR A 136 18.86 23.90 4.93
CA THR A 136 18.52 25.31 5.08
C THR A 136 19.54 25.88 6.07
N ASP A 137 20.80 25.90 5.64
CA ASP A 137 21.81 26.81 6.17
C ASP A 137 22.21 27.73 5.03
N GLU A 138 21.44 28.80 4.88
CA GLU A 138 21.96 30.09 4.38
C GLU A 138 20.93 31.20 4.72
N LEU A 139 21.12 31.85 5.81
CA LEU A 139 21.26 33.31 6.05
C LEU A 139 20.90 33.65 7.47
#